data_f032db798760dbb3aa0f670ef767128a
#
_entry.id   f032db798760dbb3aa0f670ef767128a
#
_cell.length_a   1.000
_cell.length_b   1.000
_cell.length_c   1.000
_cell.angle_alpha   90.00
_cell.angle_beta   90.00
_cell.angle_gamma   90.00
#
_symmetry.space_group_name_H-M   'P 1'
#
loop_
_entity.id
_entity.type
_entity.pdbx_description
1 polymer ?
#
loop_
_entity_poly.entity_id
_entity_poly.type
_entity_poly.pdbx_seq_one_letter_code
_entity_poly.pdbx_strand_id
1 'polypeptide(L)'
;MYPLKVRITATSGIAAMSINGSTIDWLLDKRYESEKKKGNDRNYSRVENINKRLGDASLIIIDEVSMMGCSKFKELDAMLKKAKNCDLPFGGLDILLCGDFAQLPAVKQTSLHDALVQSTQTYIAPDDHVMAAATLLAKFRKFELITLKRSKRLYQTERTSP
;
A
#
# COMPACT_ATOMS: atom_id res chain seq x y z
N MET A 1 28.98 0.52 1.57
CA MET A 1 27.57 0.67 1.95
C MET A 1 26.84 1.26 0.74
N TYR A 2 26.01 0.49 0.05
CA TYR A 2 25.24 1.01 -1.09
C TYR A 2 24.15 1.96 -0.58
N PRO A 3 23.97 3.15 -1.16
CA PRO A 3 22.92 4.05 -0.73
C PRO A 3 21.55 3.41 -0.94
N LEU A 4 20.73 3.39 0.11
CA LEU A 4 19.35 2.88 0.04
C LEU A 4 18.56 3.78 -0.92
N LYS A 5 18.08 3.22 -2.01
CA LYS A 5 17.26 3.94 -2.97
C LYS A 5 15.79 3.69 -2.68
N VAL A 6 15.08 4.75 -2.35
CA VAL A 6 13.73 4.70 -1.80
C VAL A 6 12.71 5.25 -2.79
N ARG A 7 11.60 4.56 -2.96
CA ARG A 7 10.41 5.09 -3.63
C ARG A 7 9.35 5.39 -2.57
N ILE A 8 8.94 6.65 -2.46
CA ILE A 8 7.91 7.09 -1.52
C ILE A 8 6.58 7.14 -2.24
N THR A 9 5.58 6.46 -1.67
CA THR A 9 4.23 6.38 -2.22
C THR A 9 3.17 6.55 -1.14
N ALA A 10 1.93 6.85 -1.54
CA ALA A 10 0.77 6.87 -0.66
C ALA A 10 -0.46 6.31 -1.35
N THR A 11 -1.49 6.02 -0.56
CA THR A 11 -2.76 5.48 -1.06
C THR A 11 -3.66 6.55 -1.68
N SER A 12 -3.47 7.83 -1.34
CA SER A 12 -4.24 8.96 -1.87
C SER A 12 -3.34 10.05 -2.45
N GLY A 13 -3.91 10.89 -3.35
CA GLY A 13 -3.18 12.01 -3.95
C GLY A 13 -2.74 13.05 -2.91
N ILE A 14 -3.61 13.36 -1.94
CA ILE A 14 -3.31 14.35 -0.88
C ILE A 14 -2.15 13.85 -0.02
N ALA A 15 -2.19 12.59 0.42
CA ALA A 15 -1.11 12.00 1.19
C ALA A 15 0.20 11.97 0.39
N ALA A 16 0.16 11.59 -0.89
CA ALA A 16 1.33 11.59 -1.76
C ALA A 16 1.98 12.98 -1.88
N MET A 17 1.18 14.03 -2.02
CA MET A 17 1.68 15.41 -2.07
C MET A 17 2.35 15.83 -0.77
N SER A 18 1.79 15.46 0.39
CA SER A 18 2.32 15.87 1.70
C SER A 18 3.70 15.28 2.01
N ILE A 19 4.06 14.17 1.37
CA ILE A 19 5.34 13.47 1.56
C ILE A 19 6.28 13.58 0.36
N ASN A 20 5.97 14.46 -0.61
CA ASN A 20 6.70 14.57 -1.88
C ASN A 20 6.86 13.22 -2.60
N GLY A 21 5.85 12.38 -2.51
CA GLY A 21 5.79 11.06 -3.11
C GLY A 21 4.86 10.98 -4.31
N SER A 22 4.58 9.76 -4.76
CA SER A 22 3.58 9.46 -5.79
C SER A 22 2.45 8.60 -5.22
N THR A 23 1.35 8.47 -5.95
CA THR A 23 0.32 7.48 -5.56
C THR A 23 0.74 6.07 -6.00
N ILE A 24 0.22 5.06 -5.29
CA ILE A 24 0.38 3.65 -5.71
C ILE A 24 -0.25 3.42 -7.08
N ASP A 25 -1.39 4.05 -7.37
CA ASP A 25 -2.04 3.94 -8.68
C ASP A 25 -1.16 4.50 -9.80
N TRP A 26 -0.47 5.61 -9.55
CA TRP A 26 0.53 6.10 -10.48
C TRP A 26 1.70 5.10 -10.62
N LEU A 27 2.26 4.61 -9.53
CA LEU A 27 3.36 3.64 -9.58
C LEU A 27 2.98 2.39 -10.38
N LEU A 28 1.75 1.88 -10.19
CA LEU A 28 1.21 0.71 -10.88
C LEU A 28 0.71 0.99 -12.31
N ASP A 29 0.90 2.20 -12.81
CA ASP A 29 0.42 2.63 -14.14
C ASP A 29 -1.06 2.34 -14.37
N LYS A 30 -1.90 2.60 -13.36
CA LYS A 30 -3.35 2.58 -13.53
C LYS A 30 -3.78 3.76 -14.38
N ARG A 31 -3.82 3.57 -15.69
CA ARG A 31 -4.43 4.54 -16.59
C ARG A 31 -5.94 4.44 -16.48
N TYR A 32 -6.62 5.58 -16.61
CA TYR A 32 -8.06 5.58 -16.74
C TYR A 32 -8.49 4.58 -17.83
N GLU A 33 -9.53 3.80 -17.56
CA GLU A 33 -10.04 2.72 -18.44
C GLU A 33 -10.49 3.17 -19.84
N SER A 34 -10.43 4.48 -20.14
CA SER A 34 -10.87 5.07 -21.39
C SER A 34 -10.02 4.72 -22.61
N GLU A 35 -8.80 4.22 -22.45
CA GLU A 35 -7.97 3.76 -23.58
C GLU A 35 -8.08 2.24 -23.74
N LYS A 36 -9.02 1.81 -24.59
CA LYS A 36 -9.22 0.42 -25.03
C LYS A 36 -8.06 -0.11 -25.89
N LYS A 37 -6.89 -0.34 -25.31
CA LYS A 37 -5.89 -1.21 -25.91
C LYS A 37 -6.15 -2.66 -25.48
N LYS A 38 -6.39 -3.55 -26.44
CA LYS A 38 -6.68 -4.97 -26.22
C LYS A 38 -5.40 -5.79 -26.04
N GLY A 39 -5.37 -6.74 -25.09
CA GLY A 39 -4.51 -7.89 -25.13
C GLY A 39 -3.16 -7.78 -24.39
N ASN A 40 -2.23 -8.68 -24.74
CA ASN A 40 -0.92 -8.89 -24.11
C ASN A 40 0.00 -7.66 -24.15
N ASP A 41 -0.11 -6.78 -25.16
CA ASP A 41 0.67 -5.54 -25.28
C ASP A 41 0.43 -4.58 -24.12
N ARG A 42 -0.77 -4.60 -23.50
CA ARG A 42 -1.09 -3.74 -22.35
C ARG A 42 -0.28 -4.14 -21.12
N ASN A 43 -0.17 -5.43 -20.84
CA ASN A 43 0.55 -5.91 -19.67
C ASN A 43 2.06 -5.69 -19.81
N TYR A 44 2.61 -5.88 -20.99
CA TYR A 44 4.04 -5.64 -21.24
C TYR A 44 4.38 -4.14 -21.06
N SER A 45 3.64 -3.26 -21.71
CA SER A 45 3.80 -1.81 -21.57
C SER A 45 3.64 -1.34 -20.11
N ARG A 46 2.70 -1.93 -19.36
CA ARG A 46 2.49 -1.61 -17.94
C ARG A 46 3.69 -2.01 -17.08
N VAL A 47 4.20 -3.23 -17.25
CA VAL A 47 5.39 -3.72 -16.53
C VAL A 47 6.61 -2.84 -16.81
N GLU A 48 6.82 -2.46 -18.06
CA GLU A 48 7.92 -1.57 -18.45
C GLU A 48 7.80 -0.18 -17.79
N ASN A 49 6.60 0.39 -17.75
CA ASN A 49 6.35 1.67 -17.08
C ASN A 49 6.57 1.58 -15.56
N ILE A 50 6.16 0.48 -14.93
CA ILE A 50 6.42 0.25 -13.51
C ILE A 50 7.94 0.19 -13.26
N ASN A 51 8.68 -0.52 -14.09
CA ASN A 51 10.14 -0.59 -13.98
C ASN A 51 10.81 0.79 -14.12
N LYS A 52 10.38 1.59 -15.09
CA LYS A 52 10.87 2.97 -15.27
C LYS A 52 10.57 3.84 -14.04
N ARG A 53 9.39 3.69 -13.43
CA ARG A 53 8.98 4.43 -12.23
C ARG A 53 9.67 3.96 -10.97
N LEU A 54 9.94 2.67 -10.85
CA LEU A 54 10.73 2.11 -9.75
C LEU A 54 12.19 2.55 -9.85
N GLY A 55 12.74 2.56 -11.06
CA GLY A 55 14.16 2.77 -11.26
C GLY A 55 14.95 1.68 -10.53
N ASP A 56 15.96 2.10 -9.81
CA ASP A 56 16.82 1.23 -9.00
C ASP A 56 16.45 1.21 -7.49
N ALA A 57 15.19 1.54 -7.17
CA ALA A 57 14.71 1.48 -5.79
C ALA A 57 14.81 0.06 -5.24
N SER A 58 15.26 -0.02 -3.99
CA SER A 58 15.31 -1.24 -3.18
C SER A 58 14.27 -1.27 -2.08
N LEU A 59 13.72 -0.09 -1.72
CA LEU A 59 12.68 0.08 -0.71
C LEU A 59 11.51 0.89 -1.28
N ILE A 60 10.29 0.45 -1.00
CA ILE A 60 9.06 1.23 -1.23
C ILE A 60 8.46 1.57 0.13
N ILE A 61 8.24 2.86 0.39
CA ILE A 61 7.46 3.34 1.53
C ILE A 61 6.04 3.61 1.05
N ILE A 62 5.07 3.10 1.78
CA ILE A 62 3.64 3.27 1.48
C ILE A 62 2.97 3.94 2.68
N ASP A 63 2.58 5.20 2.51
CA ASP A 63 1.91 5.97 3.55
C ASP A 63 0.38 5.86 3.44
N GLU A 64 -0.32 6.14 4.56
CA GLU A 64 -1.78 6.03 4.71
C GLU A 64 -2.33 4.65 4.32
N VAL A 65 -1.67 3.60 4.78
CA VAL A 65 -2.01 2.20 4.42
C VAL A 65 -3.41 1.77 4.86
N SER A 66 -4.04 2.46 5.82
CA SER A 66 -5.42 2.19 6.24
C SER A 66 -6.43 2.23 5.09
N MET A 67 -6.21 3.10 4.10
CA MET A 67 -7.07 3.25 2.92
C MET A 67 -6.78 2.22 1.82
N MET A 68 -5.82 1.31 2.02
CA MET A 68 -5.50 0.28 1.04
C MET A 68 -6.42 -0.93 1.20
N GLY A 69 -7.12 -1.32 0.13
CA GLY A 69 -7.90 -2.54 0.09
C GLY A 69 -7.05 -3.77 -0.28
N CYS A 70 -7.54 -4.95 0.12
CA CYS A 70 -6.88 -6.24 -0.13
C CYS A 70 -6.58 -6.49 -1.60
N SER A 71 -7.53 -6.16 -2.48
CA SER A 71 -7.36 -6.32 -3.93
C SER A 71 -6.18 -5.48 -4.46
N LYS A 72 -6.07 -4.22 -4.02
CA LYS A 72 -4.95 -3.33 -4.42
C LYS A 72 -3.62 -3.83 -3.88
N PHE A 73 -3.59 -4.34 -2.66
CA PHE A 73 -2.38 -4.89 -2.05
C PHE A 73 -1.87 -6.15 -2.77
N LYS A 74 -2.80 -7.08 -3.11
CA LYS A 74 -2.50 -8.25 -3.93
C LYS A 74 -2.00 -7.84 -5.33
N GLU A 75 -2.64 -6.84 -5.95
CA GLU A 75 -2.22 -6.32 -7.26
C GLU A 75 -0.80 -5.73 -7.20
N LEU A 76 -0.48 -4.98 -6.14
CA LEU A 76 0.86 -4.42 -5.92
C LEU A 76 1.91 -5.54 -5.91
N ASP A 77 1.72 -6.58 -5.09
CA ASP A 77 2.62 -7.74 -5.05
C ASP A 77 2.80 -8.38 -6.42
N ALA A 78 1.69 -8.68 -7.10
CA ALA A 78 1.71 -9.35 -8.40
C ALA A 78 2.42 -8.53 -9.49
N MET A 79 2.22 -7.22 -9.49
CA MET A 79 2.83 -6.34 -10.49
C MET A 79 4.32 -6.10 -10.21
N LEU A 80 4.71 -6.00 -8.94
CA LEU A 80 6.12 -5.87 -8.56
C LEU A 80 6.90 -7.16 -8.87
N LYS A 81 6.32 -8.34 -8.64
CA LYS A 81 6.91 -9.62 -9.07
C LYS A 81 7.17 -9.66 -10.57
N LYS A 82 6.18 -9.27 -11.37
CA LYS A 82 6.34 -9.18 -12.83
C LYS A 82 7.40 -8.16 -13.24
N ALA A 83 7.38 -6.97 -12.64
CA ALA A 83 8.32 -5.91 -12.96
C ALA A 83 9.77 -6.27 -12.62
N LYS A 84 9.98 -6.96 -11.50
CA LYS A 84 11.34 -7.39 -11.08
C LYS A 84 11.73 -8.77 -11.61
N ASN A 85 10.82 -9.46 -12.33
CA ASN A 85 10.99 -10.85 -12.77
C ASN A 85 11.45 -11.75 -11.60
N CYS A 86 10.78 -11.64 -10.46
CA CYS A 86 11.15 -12.31 -9.22
C CYS A 86 9.88 -12.71 -8.44
N ASP A 87 9.77 -13.99 -8.07
CA ASP A 87 8.61 -14.56 -7.38
C ASP A 87 8.59 -14.31 -5.86
N LEU A 88 9.65 -13.75 -5.31
CA LEU A 88 9.65 -13.34 -3.91
C LEU A 88 8.55 -12.28 -3.65
N PRO A 89 8.03 -12.18 -2.43
CA PRO A 89 7.05 -11.15 -2.09
C PRO A 89 7.51 -9.78 -2.56
N PHE A 90 6.60 -9.04 -3.22
CA PHE A 90 6.85 -7.73 -3.81
C PHE A 90 8.04 -7.67 -4.79
N GLY A 91 8.36 -8.80 -5.44
CA GLY A 91 9.49 -8.87 -6.36
C GLY A 91 10.85 -8.75 -5.67
N GLY A 92 10.93 -9.10 -4.39
CA GLY A 92 12.15 -9.00 -3.59
C GLY A 92 12.48 -7.57 -3.11
N LEU A 93 11.56 -6.61 -3.30
CA LEU A 93 11.71 -5.25 -2.77
C LEU A 93 11.34 -5.21 -1.28
N ASP A 94 12.05 -4.41 -0.51
CA ASP A 94 11.64 -4.08 0.85
C ASP A 94 10.41 -3.17 0.84
N ILE A 95 9.45 -3.45 1.71
CA ILE A 95 8.22 -2.66 1.83
C ILE A 95 8.08 -2.14 3.26
N LEU A 96 7.90 -0.83 3.41
CA LEU A 96 7.54 -0.19 4.66
C LEU A 96 6.11 0.35 4.55
N LEU A 97 5.22 -0.18 5.36
CA LEU A 97 3.82 0.27 5.47
C LEU A 97 3.71 1.25 6.64
N CYS A 98 3.23 2.45 6.37
CA CYS A 98 2.98 3.49 7.37
C CYS A 98 1.49 3.83 7.38
N GLY A 99 0.91 4.03 8.55
CA GLY A 99 -0.48 4.44 8.71
C GLY A 99 -1.08 4.00 10.02
N ASP A 100 -2.33 4.36 10.20
CA ASP A 100 -3.10 4.05 11.40
C ASP A 100 -4.42 3.38 11.01
N PHE A 101 -4.57 2.11 11.32
CA PHE A 101 -5.77 1.34 11.00
C PHE A 101 -7.03 1.78 11.76
N ALA A 102 -6.90 2.64 12.79
CA ALA A 102 -8.04 3.28 13.43
C ALA A 102 -8.58 4.50 12.65
N GLN A 103 -7.89 4.91 11.56
CA GLN A 103 -8.34 5.95 10.66
C GLN A 103 -9.27 5.38 9.57
N LEU A 104 -9.53 6.17 8.51
CA LEU A 104 -10.48 5.83 7.45
C LEU A 104 -10.07 4.52 6.73
N PRO A 105 -10.97 3.52 6.67
CA PRO A 105 -10.71 2.27 5.97
C PRO A 105 -10.80 2.43 4.45
N ALA A 106 -10.43 1.38 3.74
CA ALA A 106 -10.57 1.29 2.29
C ALA A 106 -12.04 1.42 1.86
N VAL A 107 -12.31 2.25 0.84
CA VAL A 107 -13.67 2.47 0.32
C VAL A 107 -14.04 1.34 -0.63
N LYS A 108 -15.23 0.72 -0.42
CA LYS A 108 -15.81 -0.36 -1.26
C LYS A 108 -14.91 -1.60 -1.43
N GLN A 109 -14.00 -1.83 -0.50
CA GLN A 109 -13.13 -3.01 -0.50
C GLN A 109 -12.87 -3.43 0.95
N THR A 110 -12.60 -4.72 1.17
CA THR A 110 -12.11 -5.20 2.46
C THR A 110 -10.77 -4.55 2.77
N SER A 111 -10.66 -3.93 3.94
CA SER A 111 -9.41 -3.29 4.38
C SER A 111 -8.34 -4.33 4.74
N LEU A 112 -7.08 -3.91 4.79
CA LEU A 112 -5.99 -4.79 5.22
C LEU A 112 -6.16 -5.20 6.70
N HIS A 113 -6.71 -4.34 7.54
CA HIS A 113 -7.03 -4.67 8.93
C HIS A 113 -8.09 -5.77 9.01
N ASP A 114 -9.19 -5.63 8.27
CA ASP A 114 -10.27 -6.61 8.25
C ASP A 114 -9.79 -7.96 7.71
N ALA A 115 -8.85 -7.97 6.76
CA ALA A 115 -8.23 -9.19 6.27
C ALA A 115 -7.50 -9.97 7.37
N LEU A 116 -6.77 -9.27 8.24
CA LEU A 116 -6.10 -9.90 9.38
C LEU A 116 -7.13 -10.50 10.36
N VAL A 117 -8.20 -9.76 10.66
CA VAL A 117 -9.28 -10.24 11.55
C VAL A 117 -10.00 -11.44 10.95
N GLN A 118 -10.41 -11.35 9.67
CA GLN A 118 -11.13 -12.44 9.00
C GLN A 118 -10.28 -13.70 8.84
N SER A 119 -8.98 -13.58 8.62
CA SER A 119 -8.08 -14.73 8.49
C SER A 119 -7.96 -15.55 9.80
N THR A 120 -8.33 -14.99 10.94
CA THR A 120 -8.35 -15.67 12.23
C THR A 120 -9.71 -16.30 12.57
N GLN A 121 -10.76 -16.00 11.80
CA GLN A 121 -12.12 -16.52 12.02
C GLN A 121 -12.33 -17.82 11.24
N THR A 122 -12.66 -18.89 11.93
CA THR A 122 -12.74 -20.25 11.38
C THR A 122 -14.04 -20.54 10.59
N TYR A 123 -15.01 -19.63 10.57
CA TYR A 123 -16.38 -19.92 10.11
C TYR A 123 -16.74 -19.41 8.71
N ILE A 124 -15.92 -18.58 8.08
CA ILE A 124 -16.20 -18.04 6.74
C ILE A 124 -14.92 -18.18 5.92
N ALA A 125 -15.01 -18.89 4.79
CA ALA A 125 -13.91 -18.92 3.84
C ALA A 125 -13.73 -17.50 3.24
N PRO A 126 -12.64 -16.79 3.53
CA PRO A 126 -12.43 -15.46 3.00
C PRO A 126 -12.21 -15.51 1.48
N ASP A 127 -12.57 -14.41 0.79
CA ASP A 127 -12.25 -14.21 -0.62
C ASP A 127 -10.73 -14.38 -0.87
N ASP A 128 -10.36 -14.86 -2.04
CA ASP A 128 -8.96 -15.06 -2.48
C ASP A 128 -8.09 -13.80 -2.31
N HIS A 129 -8.67 -12.61 -2.47
CA HIS A 129 -7.95 -11.35 -2.27
C HIS A 129 -7.65 -11.11 -0.79
N VAL A 130 -8.58 -11.45 0.09
CA VAL A 130 -8.46 -11.30 1.55
C VAL A 130 -7.39 -12.26 2.09
N MET A 131 -7.45 -13.54 1.68
CA MET A 131 -6.45 -14.54 2.08
C MET A 131 -5.05 -14.20 1.59
N ALA A 132 -4.93 -13.76 0.33
CA ALA A 132 -3.65 -13.36 -0.21
C ALA A 132 -3.06 -12.15 0.53
N ALA A 133 -3.89 -11.13 0.85
CA ALA A 133 -3.46 -9.96 1.60
C ALA A 133 -3.05 -10.34 3.02
N ALA A 134 -3.82 -11.16 3.74
CA ALA A 134 -3.49 -11.63 5.08
C ALA A 134 -2.17 -12.43 5.10
N THR A 135 -1.97 -13.31 4.12
CA THR A 135 -0.74 -14.10 3.98
C THR A 135 0.49 -13.21 3.73
N LEU A 136 0.35 -12.15 2.93
CA LEU A 136 1.43 -11.18 2.72
C LEU A 136 1.70 -10.38 3.99
N LEU A 137 0.65 -9.86 4.66
CA LEU A 137 0.77 -9.07 5.89
C LEU A 137 1.40 -9.86 7.03
N ALA A 138 1.13 -11.16 7.15
CA ALA A 138 1.73 -12.03 8.16
C ALA A 138 3.27 -12.09 8.07
N LYS A 139 3.86 -11.70 6.94
CA LYS A 139 5.31 -11.61 6.76
C LYS A 139 5.93 -10.30 7.26
N PHE A 140 5.10 -9.29 7.56
CA PHE A 140 5.59 -8.01 8.05
C PHE A 140 5.87 -8.04 9.55
N ARG A 141 6.93 -7.32 9.93
CA ARG A 141 7.19 -7.01 11.35
C ARG A 141 6.42 -5.75 11.71
N LYS A 142 5.65 -5.79 12.80
CA LYS A 142 4.90 -4.64 13.30
C LYS A 142 5.74 -3.80 14.25
N PHE A 143 5.69 -2.49 14.06
CA PHE A 143 6.18 -1.48 15.00
C PHE A 143 5.02 -0.52 15.32
N GLU A 144 4.77 -0.29 16.61
CA GLU A 144 3.71 0.60 17.06
C GLU A 144 4.30 1.86 17.69
N LEU A 145 3.85 3.02 17.20
CA LEU A 145 4.22 4.33 17.76
C LEU A 145 3.19 4.72 18.82
N ILE A 146 3.58 4.69 20.09
CA ILE A 146 2.68 4.91 21.23
C ILE A 146 2.57 6.41 21.58
N THR A 147 3.56 7.24 21.26
CA THR A 147 3.59 8.65 21.65
C THR A 147 2.93 9.54 20.61
N LEU A 148 1.82 10.17 20.95
CA LEU A 148 1.13 11.17 20.12
C LEU A 148 1.96 12.46 20.02
N LYS A 149 2.44 12.80 18.81
CA LYS A 149 3.20 14.04 18.55
C LYS A 149 2.35 15.19 17.99
N ARG A 150 1.16 14.91 17.43
CA ARG A 150 0.29 15.90 16.77
C ARG A 150 -1.13 15.89 17.33
N SER A 151 -1.31 16.18 18.60
CA SER A 151 -2.64 16.38 19.17
C SER A 151 -2.87 17.84 19.57
N LYS A 152 -2.79 18.77 18.61
CA LYS A 152 -3.11 20.18 18.90
C LYS A 152 -4.57 20.40 19.30
N ARG A 153 -5.50 19.50 18.93
CA ARG A 153 -6.93 19.63 19.27
C ARG A 153 -7.25 19.25 20.70
N LEU A 154 -6.54 18.35 21.33
CA LEU A 154 -6.79 17.96 22.73
C LEU A 154 -6.29 19.01 23.73
N TYR A 155 -5.26 19.79 23.40
CA TYR A 155 -4.75 20.85 24.28
C TYR A 155 -5.60 22.13 24.30
N GLN A 156 -6.53 22.32 23.36
CA GLN A 156 -7.41 23.50 23.34
C GLN A 156 -8.66 23.32 24.20
N THR A 157 -9.09 22.08 24.47
CA THR A 157 -10.27 21.81 25.30
C THR A 157 -10.01 21.93 26.81
N GLU A 158 -8.76 21.79 27.26
CA GLU A 158 -8.42 21.93 28.68
C GLU A 158 -8.21 23.37 29.14
N ARG A 159 -8.13 24.35 28.21
CA ARG A 159 -7.93 25.78 28.57
C ARG A 159 -9.21 26.62 28.58
N THR A 160 -10.37 26.04 28.38
CA THR A 160 -11.66 26.75 28.34
C THR A 160 -12.65 26.28 29.41
N SER A 161 -12.17 25.75 30.52
CA SER A 161 -13.00 25.61 31.74
C SER A 161 -12.66 26.74 32.69
N PRO A 162 -13.64 27.61 33.03
CA PRO A 162 -13.47 28.71 34.01
C PRO A 162 -13.29 28.20 35.43
#